data_7e527da15d3d089a93bc5a5f85914e47
#
_entry.id   7e527da15d3d089a93bc5a5f85914e47
#
_cell.length_a   1.000
_cell.length_b   1.000
_cell.length_c   1.000
_cell.angle_alpha   90.00
_cell.angle_beta   90.00
_cell.angle_gamma   90.00
#
_symmetry.space_group_name_H-M   'P 1'
#
loop_
_entity.id
_entity.type
_entity.pdbx_description
1 polymer ?
#
loop_
_entity_poly.entity_id
_entity_poly.type
_entity_poly.pdbx_seq_one_letter_code
_entity_poly.pdbx_strand_id
1 'polypeptide(L)'
;MKQLFAVILIYTSFSFISFAQTNEIIYDNNSLAGHYAQVNGINLYYEVYGSGEPLILLHGNGGSINSFRYQIPFFEKHFKVIAIDSRLQGKSGGSPDTISYDLMASDFCALLDFLNIDSAYVLGWSDGGIDGIIMAMMCSNKVKKLAVSGANIVPDSTALPYSDILWMKNFVEHDTTASKTEIALNKMMLYQPNIPYENLKSIKCPVLVMSGDHDVIKPEHTLKIFQSIPNASLCIFPDSNHGVCQQHPDLFNETVLTFFNK
;
A
#
# COMPACT_ATOMS: atom_id res chain seq x y z
N MET A 1 51.94 47.01 -53.82
CA MET A 1 51.50 45.71 -53.23
C MET A 1 50.79 46.04 -51.96
N LYS A 2 49.45 45.95 -51.96
CA LYS A 2 48.60 46.14 -50.74
C LYS A 2 48.20 44.75 -50.25
N GLN A 3 48.66 44.37 -49.05
CA GLN A 3 48.25 43.12 -48.41
C GLN A 3 46.92 43.33 -47.72
N LEU A 4 45.92 42.50 -48.10
CA LEU A 4 44.58 42.46 -47.52
C LEU A 4 44.65 41.43 -46.36
N PHE A 5 44.45 41.89 -45.12
CA PHE A 5 44.23 41.01 -43.97
C PHE A 5 42.74 40.67 -43.83
N ALA A 6 42.42 39.42 -44.05
CA ALA A 6 41.08 38.92 -43.76
C ALA A 6 40.99 38.51 -42.29
N VAL A 7 40.12 39.17 -41.53
CA VAL A 7 39.77 38.80 -40.17
C VAL A 7 38.63 37.78 -40.20
N ILE A 8 38.90 36.55 -39.84
CA ILE A 8 37.86 35.50 -39.70
C ILE A 8 37.32 35.59 -38.29
N LEU A 9 36.08 36.06 -38.13
CA LEU A 9 35.32 35.96 -36.86
C LEU A 9 34.73 34.55 -36.77
N ILE A 10 35.26 33.76 -35.82
CA ILE A 10 34.67 32.47 -35.45
C ILE A 10 33.60 32.73 -34.41
N TYR A 11 32.33 32.60 -34.81
CA TYR A 11 31.20 32.57 -33.90
C TYR A 11 31.11 31.19 -33.22
N THR A 12 31.55 31.05 -32.00
CA THR A 12 31.26 29.86 -31.19
C THR A 12 29.90 30.01 -30.54
N SER A 13 28.89 29.34 -31.11
CA SER A 13 27.57 29.22 -30.49
C SER A 13 27.67 28.24 -29.30
N PHE A 14 27.70 28.75 -28.08
CA PHE A 14 27.50 27.96 -26.88
C PHE A 14 26.03 27.60 -26.77
N SER A 15 25.68 26.35 -27.12
CA SER A 15 24.37 25.79 -26.79
C SER A 15 24.35 25.44 -25.32
N PHE A 16 23.67 26.23 -24.50
CA PHE A 16 23.34 25.86 -23.13
C PHE A 16 22.35 24.71 -23.16
N ILE A 17 22.82 23.49 -22.96
CA ILE A 17 21.98 22.35 -22.65
C ILE A 17 21.54 22.55 -21.20
N SER A 18 20.32 23.08 -21.01
CA SER A 18 19.67 23.10 -19.71
C SER A 18 19.33 21.64 -19.36
N PHE A 19 20.09 21.01 -18.50
CA PHE A 19 19.68 19.80 -17.84
C PHE A 19 18.52 20.19 -16.90
N ALA A 20 17.31 19.91 -17.31
CA ALA A 20 16.21 19.90 -16.37
C ALA A 20 16.55 18.83 -15.29
N GLN A 21 16.88 19.28 -14.11
CA GLN A 21 17.04 18.42 -12.94
C GLN A 21 15.64 17.88 -12.64
N THR A 22 15.35 16.66 -13.12
CA THR A 22 14.16 15.94 -12.68
C THR A 22 14.38 15.63 -11.20
N ASN A 23 13.80 16.46 -10.33
CA ASN A 23 13.73 16.14 -8.91
C ASN A 23 12.93 14.83 -8.81
N GLU A 24 13.61 13.74 -8.55
CA GLU A 24 12.97 12.47 -8.26
C GLU A 24 12.09 12.66 -7.03
N ILE A 25 10.79 12.37 -7.17
CA ILE A 25 9.86 12.50 -6.06
C ILE A 25 10.20 11.39 -5.05
N ILE A 26 10.60 11.79 -3.86
CA ILE A 26 10.84 10.88 -2.75
C ILE A 26 9.52 10.73 -2.00
N TYR A 27 8.80 9.64 -2.26
CA TYR A 27 7.59 9.29 -1.54
C TYR A 27 7.92 8.98 -0.07
N ASP A 28 6.96 9.20 0.83
CA ASP A 28 7.05 9.21 2.29
C ASP A 28 7.86 10.38 2.88
N ASN A 29 8.41 11.25 2.02
CA ASN A 29 9.15 12.45 2.46
C ASN A 29 8.89 13.67 1.56
N ASN A 30 7.76 13.70 0.87
CA ASN A 30 7.38 14.82 0.03
C ASN A 30 6.65 15.89 0.85
N SER A 31 7.39 16.92 1.28
CA SER A 31 6.83 18.01 2.10
C SER A 31 5.73 18.82 1.41
N LEU A 32 5.60 18.74 0.08
CA LEU A 32 4.55 19.44 -0.68
C LEU A 32 3.24 18.63 -0.72
N ALA A 33 3.32 17.31 -0.55
CA ALA A 33 2.18 16.39 -0.59
C ALA A 33 1.81 15.85 0.80
N GLY A 34 2.71 15.99 1.79
CA GLY A 34 2.61 15.39 3.10
C GLY A 34 1.74 16.17 4.07
N HIS A 35 0.89 15.46 4.80
CA HIS A 35 -0.05 15.99 5.78
C HIS A 35 -0.14 15.08 7.00
N TYR A 36 -0.70 15.60 8.08
CA TYR A 36 -1.03 14.84 9.29
C TYR A 36 -2.52 15.01 9.62
N ALA A 37 -3.15 13.93 10.01
CA ALA A 37 -4.50 13.91 10.57
C ALA A 37 -4.47 13.44 12.03
N GLN A 38 -5.17 14.14 12.90
CA GLN A 38 -5.39 13.69 14.28
C GLN A 38 -6.57 12.71 14.29
N VAL A 39 -6.28 11.42 14.37
CA VAL A 39 -7.29 10.36 14.38
C VAL A 39 -6.97 9.34 15.48
N ASN A 40 -7.98 8.89 16.20
CA ASN A 40 -7.86 7.84 17.23
C ASN A 40 -6.63 7.98 18.15
N GLY A 41 -6.32 9.23 18.54
CA GLY A 41 -5.24 9.56 19.48
C GLY A 41 -3.83 9.55 18.91
N ILE A 42 -3.67 9.52 17.60
CA ILE A 42 -2.37 9.62 16.93
C ILE A 42 -2.34 10.71 15.85
N ASN A 43 -1.12 11.09 15.46
CA ASN A 43 -0.84 11.81 14.22
C ASN A 43 -0.65 10.78 13.10
N LEU A 44 -1.64 10.59 12.24
CA LEU A 44 -1.55 9.73 11.07
C LEU A 44 -0.99 10.54 9.89
N TYR A 45 0.13 10.10 9.33
CA TYR A 45 0.75 10.74 8.17
C TYR A 45 0.19 10.19 6.87
N TYR A 46 -0.06 11.08 5.92
CA TYR A 46 -0.48 10.72 4.57
C TYR A 46 0.03 11.72 3.55
N GLU A 47 0.16 11.28 2.31
CA GLU A 47 0.52 12.11 1.16
C GLU A 47 -0.60 12.07 0.11
N VAL A 48 -0.85 13.23 -0.54
CA VAL A 48 -1.94 13.37 -1.54
C VAL A 48 -1.36 13.70 -2.90
N TYR A 49 -1.77 12.92 -3.92
CA TYR A 49 -1.33 13.07 -5.30
C TYR A 49 -2.51 13.02 -6.27
N GLY A 50 -2.42 13.75 -7.39
CA GLY A 50 -3.46 13.75 -8.41
C GLY A 50 -4.76 14.43 -7.96
N SER A 51 -5.85 14.10 -8.64
CA SER A 51 -7.18 14.67 -8.40
C SER A 51 -8.28 13.72 -8.87
N GLY A 52 -9.55 14.01 -8.50
CA GLY A 52 -10.71 13.20 -8.90
C GLY A 52 -11.22 12.30 -7.78
N GLU A 53 -11.66 11.10 -8.14
CA GLU A 53 -12.19 10.12 -7.17
C GLU A 53 -11.11 9.65 -6.19
N PRO A 54 -11.41 9.54 -4.89
CA PRO A 54 -10.41 9.17 -3.91
C PRO A 54 -10.02 7.69 -4.01
N LEU A 55 -8.71 7.43 -3.97
CA LEU A 55 -8.09 6.11 -3.85
C LEU A 55 -7.12 6.13 -2.67
N ILE A 56 -7.36 5.30 -1.66
CA ILE A 56 -6.40 5.10 -0.56
C ILE A 56 -5.48 3.93 -0.85
N LEU A 57 -4.19 4.09 -0.51
CA LEU A 57 -3.15 3.07 -0.63
C LEU A 57 -2.67 2.67 0.76
N LEU A 58 -2.77 1.38 1.09
CA LEU A 58 -2.43 0.78 2.39
C LEU A 58 -1.27 -0.20 2.23
N HIS A 59 -0.11 0.13 2.78
CA HIS A 59 1.13 -0.66 2.64
C HIS A 59 1.18 -1.86 3.58
N GLY A 60 2.12 -2.78 3.30
CA GLY A 60 2.39 -3.96 4.12
C GLY A 60 3.19 -3.65 5.39
N ASN A 61 3.34 -4.66 6.26
CA ASN A 61 4.05 -4.57 7.54
C ASN A 61 5.46 -4.00 7.38
N GLY A 62 5.84 -3.10 8.30
CA GLY A 62 7.16 -2.47 8.31
C GLY A 62 7.43 -1.55 7.12
N GLY A 63 6.42 -1.30 6.28
CA GLY A 63 6.51 -0.43 5.12
C GLY A 63 6.25 1.04 5.42
N SER A 64 6.06 1.78 4.34
CA SER A 64 5.64 3.18 4.33
C SER A 64 4.99 3.50 2.98
N ILE A 65 4.57 4.75 2.78
CA ILE A 65 4.09 5.27 1.49
C ILE A 65 5.01 4.89 0.33
N ASN A 66 6.34 4.87 0.56
CA ASN A 66 7.33 4.50 -0.46
C ASN A 66 7.18 3.06 -0.98
N SER A 67 6.47 2.19 -0.29
CA SER A 67 6.13 0.86 -0.79
C SER A 67 5.37 0.92 -2.11
N PHE A 68 4.63 2.00 -2.33
CA PHE A 68 3.82 2.26 -3.53
C PHE A 68 4.46 3.23 -4.54
N ARG A 69 5.79 3.37 -4.55
CA ARG A 69 6.54 4.26 -5.46
C ARG A 69 6.26 4.03 -6.96
N TYR A 70 5.79 2.85 -7.34
CA TYR A 70 5.39 2.52 -8.72
C TYR A 70 3.88 2.68 -8.97
N GLN A 71 3.07 2.64 -7.92
CA GLN A 71 1.62 2.77 -7.97
C GLN A 71 1.20 4.23 -7.97
N ILE A 72 1.80 5.04 -7.10
CA ILE A 72 1.46 6.46 -6.97
C ILE A 72 1.54 7.21 -8.30
N PRO A 73 2.66 7.19 -9.07
CA PRO A 73 2.79 7.94 -10.32
C PRO A 73 1.90 7.40 -11.45
N PHE A 74 1.41 6.18 -11.32
CA PHE A 74 0.43 5.62 -12.24
C PHE A 74 -0.98 6.09 -11.88
N PHE A 75 -1.40 5.86 -10.62
CA PHE A 75 -2.79 6.12 -10.20
C PHE A 75 -3.11 7.61 -10.02
N GLU A 76 -2.15 8.49 -9.76
CA GLU A 76 -2.38 9.94 -9.66
C GLU A 76 -2.92 10.56 -10.97
N LYS A 77 -2.75 9.88 -12.11
CA LYS A 77 -3.30 10.28 -13.40
C LYS A 77 -4.81 10.00 -13.53
N HIS A 78 -5.35 9.17 -12.64
CA HIS A 78 -6.72 8.66 -12.70
C HIS A 78 -7.54 8.98 -11.45
N PHE A 79 -6.87 9.18 -10.30
CA PHE A 79 -7.49 9.32 -8.98
C PHE A 79 -6.83 10.43 -8.16
N LYS A 80 -7.57 10.88 -7.14
CA LYS A 80 -6.96 11.55 -6.00
C LYS A 80 -6.39 10.46 -5.08
N VAL A 81 -5.11 10.16 -5.24
CA VAL A 81 -4.38 9.16 -4.44
C VAL A 81 -4.09 9.72 -3.06
N ILE A 82 -4.45 8.97 -2.02
CA ILE A 82 -4.15 9.25 -0.62
C ILE A 82 -3.33 8.05 -0.12
N ALA A 83 -2.02 8.19 -0.14
CA ALA A 83 -1.10 7.17 0.35
C ALA A 83 -0.84 7.41 1.84
N ILE A 84 -0.93 6.36 2.65
CA ILE A 84 -0.98 6.48 4.12
C ILE A 84 0.15 5.68 4.73
N ASP A 85 0.88 6.28 5.67
CA ASP A 85 1.71 5.53 6.60
C ASP A 85 0.83 4.96 7.71
N SER A 86 0.81 3.64 7.84
CA SER A 86 0.01 2.95 8.86
C SER A 86 0.47 3.31 10.27
N ARG A 87 -0.43 3.21 11.25
CA ARG A 87 -0.12 3.41 12.69
C ARG A 87 1.20 2.74 13.05
N LEU A 88 2.09 3.47 13.77
CA LEU A 88 3.39 3.02 14.26
C LEU A 88 4.43 2.73 13.16
N GLN A 89 4.15 3.10 11.90
CA GLN A 89 5.01 2.85 10.75
C GLN A 89 5.23 4.14 9.96
N GLY A 90 6.33 4.23 9.21
CA GLY A 90 6.71 5.43 8.49
C GLY A 90 6.78 6.65 9.41
N LYS A 91 6.02 7.70 9.09
CA LYS A 91 5.93 8.94 9.89
C LYS A 91 4.72 9.00 10.81
N SER A 92 3.89 7.95 10.82
CA SER A 92 2.71 7.90 11.67
C SER A 92 3.05 7.59 13.11
N GLY A 93 2.36 8.27 14.02
CA GLY A 93 2.44 8.02 15.45
C GLY A 93 1.80 6.69 15.85
N GLY A 94 1.93 6.37 17.13
CA GLY A 94 1.31 5.17 17.73
C GLY A 94 2.05 4.69 18.96
N SER A 95 1.51 3.64 19.57
CA SER A 95 2.15 2.95 20.68
C SER A 95 2.29 1.46 20.37
N PRO A 96 3.46 0.85 20.62
CA PRO A 96 3.67 -0.58 20.44
C PRO A 96 2.78 -1.43 21.38
N ASP A 97 2.25 -0.84 22.44
CA ASP A 97 1.38 -1.54 23.40
C ASP A 97 -0.07 -1.69 22.92
N THR A 98 -0.47 -0.92 21.88
CA THR A 98 -1.86 -0.86 21.44
C THR A 98 -1.95 -0.92 19.91
N ILE A 99 -1.42 -1.98 19.30
CA ILE A 99 -1.50 -2.17 17.84
C ILE A 99 -2.34 -3.39 17.49
N SER A 100 -3.24 -3.23 16.52
CA SER A 100 -4.00 -4.31 15.90
C SER A 100 -4.48 -3.90 14.53
N TYR A 101 -4.81 -4.86 13.66
CA TYR A 101 -5.41 -4.58 12.37
C TYR A 101 -6.76 -3.85 12.49
N ASP A 102 -7.62 -4.23 13.48
CA ASP A 102 -8.88 -3.51 13.70
C ASP A 102 -8.67 -2.03 14.03
N LEU A 103 -7.62 -1.73 14.82
CA LEU A 103 -7.30 -0.34 15.15
C LEU A 103 -6.76 0.42 13.94
N MET A 104 -5.88 -0.19 13.13
CA MET A 104 -5.38 0.42 11.90
C MET A 104 -6.50 0.66 10.89
N ALA A 105 -7.38 -0.31 10.66
CA ALA A 105 -8.55 -0.14 9.81
C ALA A 105 -9.48 0.99 10.31
N SER A 106 -9.67 1.11 11.65
CA SER A 106 -10.41 2.22 12.25
C SER A 106 -9.74 3.58 12.02
N ASP A 107 -8.40 3.64 12.01
CA ASP A 107 -7.66 4.87 11.70
C ASP A 107 -7.92 5.33 10.27
N PHE A 108 -7.95 4.40 9.31
CA PHE A 108 -8.21 4.72 7.91
C PHE A 108 -9.66 5.15 7.69
N CYS A 109 -10.63 4.53 8.38
CA CYS A 109 -12.02 5.00 8.37
C CYS A 109 -12.12 6.42 8.94
N ALA A 110 -11.44 6.70 10.05
CA ALA A 110 -11.42 8.02 10.69
C ALA A 110 -10.67 9.07 9.84
N LEU A 111 -9.65 8.67 9.08
CA LEU A 111 -8.98 9.56 8.12
C LEU A 111 -9.95 9.99 7.01
N LEU A 112 -10.77 9.09 6.47
CA LEU A 112 -11.77 9.44 5.46
C LEU A 112 -12.81 10.43 6.03
N ASP A 113 -13.23 10.26 7.30
CA ASP A 113 -14.09 11.23 7.98
C ASP A 113 -13.40 12.58 8.16
N PHE A 114 -12.15 12.59 8.61
CA PHE A 114 -11.35 13.81 8.78
C PHE A 114 -11.21 14.60 7.47
N LEU A 115 -11.09 13.90 6.35
CA LEU A 115 -10.96 14.48 5.01
C LEU A 115 -12.32 14.83 4.37
N ASN A 116 -13.44 14.57 5.05
CA ASN A 116 -14.80 14.69 4.52
C ASN A 116 -14.99 13.88 3.22
N ILE A 117 -14.46 12.66 3.18
CA ILE A 117 -14.59 11.71 2.09
C ILE A 117 -15.64 10.67 2.48
N ASP A 118 -16.76 10.66 1.75
CA ASP A 118 -17.85 9.73 2.02
C ASP A 118 -17.45 8.29 1.73
N SER A 119 -16.76 8.07 0.60
CA SER A 119 -16.26 6.73 0.21
C SER A 119 -15.10 6.83 -0.75
N ALA A 120 -14.20 5.82 -0.73
CA ALA A 120 -13.00 5.73 -1.54
C ALA A 120 -12.84 4.35 -2.18
N TYR A 121 -12.07 4.28 -3.26
CA TYR A 121 -11.41 3.06 -3.68
C TYR A 121 -10.30 2.72 -2.68
N VAL A 122 -10.08 1.43 -2.45
CA VAL A 122 -9.04 0.96 -1.52
C VAL A 122 -8.14 -0.03 -2.22
N LEU A 123 -6.84 0.20 -2.18
CA LEU A 123 -5.81 -0.74 -2.62
C LEU A 123 -4.91 -1.05 -1.44
N GLY A 124 -4.91 -2.31 -1.00
CA GLY A 124 -4.07 -2.78 0.09
C GLY A 124 -3.12 -3.90 -0.33
N TRP A 125 -1.89 -3.84 0.16
CA TRP A 125 -0.87 -4.86 -0.02
C TRP A 125 -0.47 -5.48 1.31
N SER A 126 -0.47 -6.82 1.42
CA SER A 126 -0.09 -7.55 2.64
C SER A 126 -0.96 -7.13 3.83
N ASP A 127 -0.38 -6.60 4.92
CA ASP A 127 -1.12 -6.03 6.06
C ASP A 127 -2.16 -4.99 5.64
N GLY A 128 -1.80 -4.11 4.69
CA GLY A 128 -2.77 -3.15 4.14
C GLY A 128 -3.94 -3.82 3.41
N GLY A 129 -3.74 -5.02 2.86
CA GLY A 129 -4.82 -5.84 2.31
C GLY A 129 -5.74 -6.40 3.40
N ILE A 130 -5.17 -6.82 4.55
CA ILE A 130 -5.93 -7.22 5.74
C ILE A 130 -6.77 -6.05 6.24
N ASP A 131 -6.14 -4.89 6.40
CA ASP A 131 -6.83 -3.67 6.83
C ASP A 131 -7.97 -3.28 5.89
N GLY A 132 -7.75 -3.38 4.58
CA GLY A 132 -8.79 -3.14 3.57
C GLY A 132 -9.99 -4.10 3.71
N ILE A 133 -9.75 -5.39 3.98
CA ILE A 133 -10.81 -6.37 4.27
C ILE A 133 -11.58 -5.96 5.54
N ILE A 134 -10.88 -5.59 6.60
CA ILE A 134 -11.52 -5.15 7.87
C ILE A 134 -12.32 -3.86 7.65
N MET A 135 -11.78 -2.88 6.91
CA MET A 135 -12.52 -1.66 6.54
C MET A 135 -13.83 -1.99 5.80
N ALA A 136 -13.77 -2.92 4.82
CA ALA A 136 -14.96 -3.31 4.07
C ALA A 136 -16.04 -4.00 4.92
N MET A 137 -15.67 -4.60 6.04
CA MET A 137 -16.60 -5.14 7.04
C MET A 137 -17.03 -4.09 8.07
N MET A 138 -16.09 -3.28 8.59
CA MET A 138 -16.29 -2.34 9.70
C MET A 138 -17.01 -1.05 9.26
N CYS A 139 -16.55 -0.42 8.18
CA CYS A 139 -17.07 0.84 7.65
C CYS A 139 -17.45 0.69 6.16
N SER A 140 -18.31 -0.28 5.87
CA SER A 140 -18.65 -0.74 4.52
C SER A 140 -19.16 0.35 3.58
N ASN A 141 -19.76 1.41 4.11
CA ASN A 141 -20.21 2.57 3.34
C ASN A 141 -19.07 3.46 2.84
N LYS A 142 -17.87 3.32 3.42
CA LYS A 142 -16.67 4.08 3.04
C LYS A 142 -15.83 3.41 1.96
N VAL A 143 -16.11 2.15 1.62
CA VAL A 143 -15.35 1.39 0.62
C VAL A 143 -16.18 1.21 -0.65
N LYS A 144 -15.84 1.93 -1.72
CA LYS A 144 -16.48 1.80 -3.06
C LYS A 144 -16.17 0.46 -3.71
N LYS A 145 -14.89 0.16 -3.82
CA LYS A 145 -14.32 -1.12 -4.29
C LYS A 145 -13.02 -1.35 -3.55
N LEU A 146 -12.68 -2.61 -3.38
CA LEU A 146 -11.48 -3.04 -2.66
C LEU A 146 -10.62 -3.91 -3.56
N ALA A 147 -9.33 -3.59 -3.70
CA ALA A 147 -8.32 -4.45 -4.31
C ALA A 147 -7.31 -4.84 -3.22
N VAL A 148 -7.12 -6.13 -3.00
CA VAL A 148 -6.17 -6.67 -2.01
C VAL A 148 -5.17 -7.61 -2.66
N SER A 149 -3.90 -7.50 -2.29
CA SER A 149 -2.83 -8.36 -2.78
C SER A 149 -2.06 -8.97 -1.61
N GLY A 150 -1.94 -10.30 -1.58
CA GLY A 150 -1.15 -10.99 -0.57
C GLY A 150 -1.70 -10.87 0.86
N ALA A 151 -3.03 -10.78 1.02
CA ALA A 151 -3.65 -10.69 2.34
C ALA A 151 -3.97 -12.08 2.91
N ASN A 152 -3.81 -12.24 4.23
CA ASN A 152 -4.31 -13.40 4.98
C ASN A 152 -5.38 -12.96 5.97
N ILE A 153 -6.24 -13.88 6.40
CA ILE A 153 -7.30 -13.61 7.40
C ILE A 153 -7.13 -14.44 8.68
N VAL A 154 -6.17 -15.34 8.68
CA VAL A 154 -5.71 -16.10 9.87
C VAL A 154 -4.18 -16.20 9.85
N PRO A 155 -3.50 -16.20 11.02
CA PRO A 155 -2.04 -16.22 11.12
C PRO A 155 -1.49 -17.64 11.32
N ASP A 156 -2.11 -18.66 10.72
CA ASP A 156 -1.75 -20.05 10.94
C ASP A 156 -1.23 -20.77 9.71
N SER A 157 -0.90 -22.04 9.84
CA SER A 157 -0.33 -22.85 8.77
C SER A 157 -1.31 -23.15 7.61
N THR A 158 -2.56 -22.75 7.68
CA THR A 158 -3.49 -22.79 6.55
C THR A 158 -3.28 -21.61 5.60
N ALA A 159 -2.73 -20.51 6.11
CA ALA A 159 -2.43 -19.30 5.36
C ALA A 159 -0.94 -19.15 5.02
N LEU A 160 -0.05 -19.50 5.94
CA LEU A 160 1.40 -19.24 5.87
C LEU A 160 2.22 -20.52 5.93
N PRO A 161 3.45 -20.57 5.39
CA PRO A 161 4.41 -21.64 5.68
C PRO A 161 4.72 -21.70 7.18
N TYR A 162 4.80 -22.92 7.71
CA TYR A 162 5.12 -23.12 9.14
C TYR A 162 6.49 -22.54 9.50
N SER A 163 7.45 -22.55 8.57
CA SER A 163 8.77 -21.92 8.73
C SER A 163 8.68 -20.43 9.10
N ASP A 164 7.76 -19.71 8.46
CA ASP A 164 7.61 -18.27 8.63
C ASP A 164 6.94 -17.95 9.96
N ILE A 165 5.96 -18.76 10.35
CA ILE A 165 5.33 -18.67 11.69
C ILE A 165 6.39 -18.92 12.79
N LEU A 166 7.23 -19.94 12.59
CA LEU A 166 8.30 -20.25 13.54
C LEU A 166 9.35 -19.14 13.61
N TRP A 167 9.71 -18.57 12.46
CA TRP A 167 10.62 -17.43 12.37
C TRP A 167 10.07 -16.22 13.14
N MET A 168 8.82 -15.82 12.88
CA MET A 168 8.16 -14.71 13.60
C MET A 168 8.10 -14.97 15.12
N LYS A 169 7.80 -16.21 15.51
CA LYS A 169 7.78 -16.58 16.92
C LYS A 169 9.16 -16.43 17.59
N ASN A 170 10.20 -16.96 16.94
CA ASN A 170 11.57 -16.85 17.43
C ASN A 170 12.02 -15.38 17.49
N PHE A 171 11.66 -14.58 16.49
CA PHE A 171 11.95 -13.15 16.47
C PHE A 171 11.31 -12.43 17.66
N VAL A 172 10.02 -12.64 17.89
CA VAL A 172 9.26 -12.00 19.00
C VAL A 172 9.77 -12.42 20.36
N GLU A 173 10.18 -13.71 20.55
CA GLU A 173 10.55 -14.26 21.84
C GLU A 173 12.04 -14.05 22.18
N HIS A 174 12.92 -13.95 21.18
CA HIS A 174 14.37 -14.06 21.43
C HIS A 174 15.21 -12.96 20.81
N ASP A 175 14.67 -12.12 19.91
CA ASP A 175 15.47 -11.03 19.34
C ASP A 175 15.66 -9.91 20.37
N THR A 176 16.94 -9.66 20.72
CA THR A 176 17.32 -8.63 21.69
C THR A 176 17.78 -7.34 21.04
N THR A 177 17.85 -7.30 19.71
CA THR A 177 18.32 -6.15 18.93
C THR A 177 17.19 -5.36 18.30
N ALA A 178 16.04 -6.00 18.08
CA ALA A 178 14.86 -5.38 17.49
C ALA A 178 14.27 -4.30 18.41
N SER A 179 13.76 -3.24 17.80
CA SER A 179 13.03 -2.19 18.49
C SER A 179 11.69 -2.71 19.04
N LYS A 180 11.14 -2.03 20.02
CA LYS A 180 9.79 -2.35 20.56
C LYS A 180 8.72 -2.31 19.44
N THR A 181 8.88 -1.43 18.47
CA THR A 181 7.99 -1.33 17.30
C THR A 181 8.06 -2.58 16.45
N GLU A 182 9.25 -3.05 16.07
CA GLU A 182 9.43 -4.26 15.27
C GLU A 182 8.87 -5.49 15.98
N ILE A 183 9.12 -5.62 17.29
CA ILE A 183 8.54 -6.71 18.10
C ILE A 183 7.01 -6.64 18.11
N ALA A 184 6.42 -5.44 18.28
CA ALA A 184 4.97 -5.28 18.33
C ALA A 184 4.31 -5.61 16.97
N LEU A 185 4.90 -5.16 15.87
CA LEU A 185 4.42 -5.42 14.50
C LEU A 185 4.51 -6.94 14.17
N ASN A 186 5.62 -7.59 14.48
CA ASN A 186 5.77 -9.04 14.29
C ASN A 186 4.85 -9.84 15.21
N LYS A 187 4.64 -9.38 16.45
CA LYS A 187 3.69 -9.99 17.37
C LYS A 187 2.24 -9.86 16.86
N MET A 188 1.89 -8.72 16.26
CA MET A 188 0.58 -8.54 15.61
C MET A 188 0.40 -9.56 14.50
N MET A 189 1.33 -9.68 13.54
CA MET A 189 1.27 -10.68 12.46
C MET A 189 1.22 -12.13 12.97
N LEU A 190 1.91 -12.44 14.08
CA LEU A 190 1.96 -13.78 14.65
C LEU A 190 0.62 -14.22 15.26
N TYR A 191 -0.18 -13.28 15.79
CA TYR A 191 -1.40 -13.59 16.54
C TYR A 191 -2.68 -13.05 15.90
N GLN A 192 -2.56 -12.26 14.82
CA GLN A 192 -3.65 -11.63 14.12
C GLN A 192 -3.43 -11.71 12.58
N PRO A 193 -4.49 -11.49 11.78
CA PRO A 193 -5.90 -11.38 12.19
C PRO A 193 -6.49 -12.74 12.52
N ASN A 194 -7.68 -12.76 13.12
CA ASN A 194 -8.46 -13.99 13.31
C ASN A 194 -9.87 -13.76 12.80
N ILE A 195 -10.02 -13.66 11.49
CA ILE A 195 -11.29 -13.36 10.81
C ILE A 195 -11.93 -14.68 10.35
N PRO A 196 -13.08 -15.06 10.88
CA PRO A 196 -13.83 -16.20 10.37
C PRO A 196 -14.25 -15.98 8.91
N TYR A 197 -14.12 -16.99 8.05
CA TYR A 197 -14.47 -16.89 6.62
C TYR A 197 -15.95 -16.48 6.40
N GLU A 198 -16.83 -16.88 7.29
CA GLU A 198 -18.24 -16.49 7.26
C GLU A 198 -18.45 -14.98 7.41
N ASN A 199 -17.56 -14.27 8.09
CA ASN A 199 -17.66 -12.82 8.26
C ASN A 199 -17.40 -12.08 6.95
N LEU A 200 -16.61 -12.66 6.02
CA LEU A 200 -16.37 -12.10 4.70
C LEU A 200 -17.64 -11.95 3.85
N LYS A 201 -18.69 -12.71 4.17
CA LYS A 201 -20.01 -12.58 3.53
C LYS A 201 -20.69 -11.24 3.79
N SER A 202 -20.25 -10.51 4.82
CA SER A 202 -20.75 -9.16 5.12
C SER A 202 -20.22 -8.08 4.19
N ILE A 203 -19.14 -8.36 3.43
CA ILE A 203 -18.54 -7.41 2.49
C ILE A 203 -19.50 -7.21 1.30
N LYS A 204 -19.90 -5.95 1.12
CA LYS A 204 -20.91 -5.57 0.11
C LYS A 204 -20.30 -5.02 -1.18
N CYS A 205 -19.14 -4.35 -1.06
CA CYS A 205 -18.48 -3.77 -2.22
C CYS A 205 -17.86 -4.86 -3.11
N PRO A 206 -17.64 -4.57 -4.41
CA PRO A 206 -16.83 -5.43 -5.26
C PRO A 206 -15.40 -5.54 -4.72
N VAL A 207 -14.82 -6.76 -4.74
CA VAL A 207 -13.46 -7.03 -4.27
C VAL A 207 -12.64 -7.71 -5.35
N LEU A 208 -11.41 -7.25 -5.58
CA LEU A 208 -10.40 -7.93 -6.37
C LEU A 208 -9.38 -8.57 -5.40
N VAL A 209 -9.36 -9.88 -5.34
CA VAL A 209 -8.39 -10.65 -4.55
C VAL A 209 -7.23 -11.04 -5.45
N MET A 210 -6.00 -10.66 -5.06
CA MET A 210 -4.79 -10.85 -5.86
C MET A 210 -3.70 -11.54 -5.06
N SER A 211 -2.83 -12.27 -5.77
CA SER A 211 -1.63 -12.91 -5.22
C SER A 211 -0.64 -13.23 -6.34
N GLY A 212 0.63 -13.37 -6.01
CA GLY A 212 1.58 -14.08 -6.87
C GLY A 212 1.36 -15.60 -6.78
N ASP A 213 1.76 -16.35 -7.80
CA ASP A 213 1.72 -17.82 -7.79
C ASP A 213 2.81 -18.43 -6.88
N HIS A 214 3.81 -17.64 -6.50
CA HIS A 214 4.87 -17.97 -5.53
C HIS A 214 4.80 -17.07 -4.29
N ASP A 215 3.59 -16.63 -3.92
CA ASP A 215 3.38 -15.80 -2.73
C ASP A 215 3.65 -16.59 -1.43
N VAL A 216 4.08 -15.90 -0.38
CA VAL A 216 4.17 -16.50 0.97
C VAL A 216 2.78 -16.83 1.53
N ILE A 217 1.74 -16.11 1.11
CA ILE A 217 0.35 -16.49 1.40
C ILE A 217 -0.04 -17.64 0.47
N LYS A 218 -0.40 -18.77 1.07
CA LYS A 218 -0.73 -19.98 0.33
C LYS A 218 -1.84 -19.76 -0.68
N PRO A 219 -1.72 -20.24 -1.93
CA PRO A 219 -2.74 -20.07 -2.96
C PRO A 219 -4.12 -20.57 -2.55
N GLU A 220 -4.19 -21.64 -1.77
CA GLU A 220 -5.45 -22.20 -1.25
C GLU A 220 -6.14 -21.23 -0.30
N HIS A 221 -5.36 -20.46 0.49
CA HIS A 221 -5.88 -19.44 1.39
C HIS A 221 -6.45 -18.26 0.60
N THR A 222 -5.71 -17.76 -0.38
CA THR A 222 -6.16 -16.71 -1.31
C THR A 222 -7.43 -17.11 -2.04
N LEU A 223 -7.50 -18.35 -2.57
CA LEU A 223 -8.68 -18.89 -3.23
C LEU A 223 -9.88 -18.95 -2.28
N LYS A 224 -9.67 -19.35 -1.03
CA LYS A 224 -10.74 -19.43 -0.04
C LYS A 224 -11.26 -18.06 0.38
N ILE A 225 -10.41 -17.04 0.48
CA ILE A 225 -10.83 -15.64 0.67
C ILE A 225 -11.75 -15.23 -0.49
N PHE A 226 -11.31 -15.41 -1.74
CA PHE A 226 -12.10 -15.11 -2.93
C PHE A 226 -13.48 -15.80 -2.91
N GLN A 227 -13.52 -17.08 -2.60
CA GLN A 227 -14.77 -17.87 -2.55
C GLN A 227 -15.72 -17.43 -1.42
N SER A 228 -15.20 -16.80 -0.39
CA SER A 228 -15.98 -16.38 0.80
C SER A 228 -16.60 -15.00 0.67
N ILE A 229 -16.14 -14.18 -0.31
CA ILE A 229 -16.64 -12.83 -0.56
C ILE A 229 -17.67 -12.87 -1.69
N PRO A 230 -18.92 -12.41 -1.49
CA PRO A 230 -20.01 -12.58 -2.47
C PRO A 230 -19.75 -11.96 -3.84
N ASN A 231 -19.09 -10.79 -3.87
CA ASN A 231 -18.81 -10.05 -5.10
C ASN A 231 -17.32 -9.89 -5.31
N ALA A 232 -16.63 -11.03 -5.44
CA ALA A 232 -15.18 -11.05 -5.64
C ALA A 232 -14.79 -11.42 -7.07
N SER A 233 -13.63 -10.93 -7.48
CA SER A 233 -12.84 -11.38 -8.64
C SER A 233 -11.48 -11.87 -8.14
N LEU A 234 -10.87 -12.80 -8.85
CA LEU A 234 -9.56 -13.37 -8.52
C LEU A 234 -8.56 -13.08 -9.64
N CYS A 235 -7.34 -12.67 -9.25
CA CYS A 235 -6.21 -12.57 -10.17
C CYS A 235 -4.95 -13.16 -9.52
N ILE A 236 -4.38 -14.23 -10.12
CA ILE A 236 -3.09 -14.77 -9.72
C ILE A 236 -2.07 -14.38 -10.78
N PHE A 237 -1.00 -13.71 -10.37
CA PHE A 237 0.06 -13.25 -11.25
C PHE A 237 1.11 -14.36 -11.41
N PRO A 238 1.43 -14.77 -12.65
CA PRO A 238 2.46 -15.78 -12.91
C PRO A 238 3.85 -15.23 -12.58
N ASP A 239 4.77 -16.14 -12.23
CA ASP A 239 6.18 -15.87 -11.90
C ASP A 239 6.34 -14.73 -10.87
N SER A 240 5.43 -14.67 -9.89
CA SER A 240 5.32 -13.56 -8.96
C SER A 240 5.33 -14.03 -7.51
N ASN A 241 6.11 -13.34 -6.69
CA ASN A 241 6.14 -13.54 -5.24
C ASN A 241 5.17 -12.60 -4.51
N HIS A 242 5.33 -12.45 -3.19
CA HIS A 242 4.53 -11.55 -2.34
C HIS A 242 4.54 -10.08 -2.77
N GLY A 243 5.60 -9.64 -3.43
CA GLY A 243 5.81 -8.27 -3.89
C GLY A 243 5.32 -7.99 -5.32
N VAL A 244 4.23 -8.58 -5.78
CA VAL A 244 3.70 -8.42 -7.14
C VAL A 244 3.65 -6.97 -7.60
N CYS A 245 3.17 -6.06 -6.75
CA CYS A 245 3.06 -4.63 -7.05
C CYS A 245 4.39 -3.93 -7.33
N GLN A 246 5.49 -4.51 -6.86
CA GLN A 246 6.86 -4.02 -7.07
C GLN A 246 7.58 -4.81 -8.17
N GLN A 247 7.28 -6.10 -8.30
CA GLN A 247 7.93 -7.00 -9.24
C GLN A 247 7.39 -6.83 -10.67
N HIS A 248 6.07 -6.64 -10.80
CA HIS A 248 5.36 -6.45 -12.07
C HIS A 248 4.43 -5.23 -12.02
N PRO A 249 4.96 -4.01 -11.76
CA PRO A 249 4.15 -2.84 -11.48
C PRO A 249 3.16 -2.48 -12.58
N ASP A 250 3.55 -2.57 -13.85
CA ASP A 250 2.67 -2.19 -14.97
C ASP A 250 1.46 -3.14 -15.05
N LEU A 251 1.69 -4.45 -15.02
CA LEU A 251 0.62 -5.45 -15.07
C LEU A 251 -0.30 -5.35 -13.85
N PHE A 252 0.28 -5.14 -12.66
CA PHE A 252 -0.47 -4.95 -11.43
C PHE A 252 -1.37 -3.72 -11.50
N ASN A 253 -0.80 -2.57 -11.89
CA ASN A 253 -1.49 -1.30 -11.97
C ASN A 253 -2.66 -1.33 -12.97
N GLU A 254 -2.43 -1.88 -14.17
CA GLU A 254 -3.47 -2.02 -15.21
C GLU A 254 -4.59 -2.97 -14.77
N THR A 255 -4.26 -4.05 -14.06
CA THR A 255 -5.24 -5.00 -13.51
C THR A 255 -6.15 -4.30 -12.50
N VAL A 256 -5.57 -3.55 -11.56
CA VAL A 256 -6.31 -2.80 -10.53
C VAL A 256 -7.15 -1.68 -11.18
N LEU A 257 -6.58 -0.91 -12.11
CA LEU A 257 -7.31 0.16 -12.81
C LEU A 257 -8.50 -0.40 -13.59
N THR A 258 -8.30 -1.50 -14.31
CA THR A 258 -9.38 -2.18 -15.04
C THR A 258 -10.52 -2.62 -14.11
N PHE A 259 -10.19 -3.13 -12.92
CA PHE A 259 -11.19 -3.50 -11.93
C PHE A 259 -11.93 -2.28 -11.36
N PHE A 260 -11.23 -1.19 -11.05
CA PHE A 260 -11.87 0.01 -10.51
C PHE A 260 -12.80 0.71 -11.52
N ASN A 261 -12.53 0.61 -12.81
CA ASN A 261 -13.32 1.24 -13.89
C ASN A 261 -14.53 0.41 -14.34
N LYS A 262 -14.66 -0.86 -13.95
CA LYS A 262 -15.85 -1.69 -14.21
C LYS A 262 -17.03 -1.27 -13.34
#